data_857fb286e637b12baee4f91116a2fd11
#
_entry.id   857fb286e637b12baee4f91116a2fd11
#
_cell.length_a   1.000
_cell.length_b   1.000
_cell.length_c   1.000
_cell.angle_alpha   90.00
_cell.angle_beta   90.00
_cell.angle_gamma   90.00
#
_symmetry.space_group_name_H-M   'P 1'
#
loop_
_entity.id
_entity.type
_entity.pdbx_description
1 polymer ?
#
loop_
_entity_poly.entity_id
_entity_poly.type
_entity_poly.pdbx_seq_one_letter_code
_entity_poly.pdbx_strand_id
1 'polypeptide(L)'
;MKSIKKIFLLMVLFLSSITVLAYGNETEAFYYDSINVDIEIKEKGILEVTETRNTVFNQSRRGIYFNLSENFILNFSGEEIKRKFDIYDVNVLSGHSYKVTRNSSGTINIRLGNPNYYANTNESYVINYKILTKDLGLDSEILYYNLLGRESTITKKLTFKITSYKDTDFSKLKFYKGNNNIEFKNVKTTITSNSIEGEVLEEFSQYEPFTTIITFDKGYYGYPSLKSISGSMIFIIIAGFVLAILFLVHNTKGKDEEIIEQITMKIPEGLNSADIAYLYENNTSQRAVMSLLFQLANEKYIKIEAEKNKFLITKLKEYNDNDQAKDKVMKMIFYNNQNQIDLANSNTTLGKELYDGFARIAIITENKFQKEKKLYNHNHGLLVLFSLIISLLQITYLIFATYSVSNSLFFSNDWSLYLIIFIYNILLVFILEKSYLTLKGKTNSKFGFIFTVFISGIVYLYLIYYMQKSVLSISIFDILFTVICVIISLLIPYLGQRTEYGNKLLGKVKGLHTFITYTKEDKLKMYLDQNPNLFFDILPVAFAFGLTKKWLNLFKNYNIEEMNNSYLYNYSTINYLSNYNNNISSIMPSYNEYKSEISRSSSSGGSSGYSGFGGGGFGGSTSSGSW
;
A
#
# COMPACT_ATOMS: atom_id res chain seq x y z
N MET A 1 35.42 -39.16 -15.22
CA MET A 1 34.99 -37.76 -14.98
C MET A 1 36.09 -36.71 -15.19
N LYS A 2 37.36 -36.91 -14.86
CA LYS A 2 38.43 -35.91 -15.08
C LYS A 2 38.78 -35.67 -16.57
N SER A 3 38.65 -36.67 -17.45
CA SER A 3 38.90 -36.52 -18.90
C SER A 3 37.80 -35.72 -19.62
N ILE A 4 36.52 -35.88 -19.25
CA ILE A 4 35.39 -35.17 -19.88
C ILE A 4 35.46 -33.68 -19.60
N LYS A 5 35.86 -33.28 -18.38
CA LYS A 5 36.04 -31.86 -18.03
C LYS A 5 37.19 -31.20 -18.80
N LYS A 6 38.27 -31.95 -19.11
CA LYS A 6 39.37 -31.42 -19.92
C LYS A 6 38.97 -31.24 -21.39
N ILE A 7 38.16 -32.16 -21.94
CA ILE A 7 37.65 -32.08 -23.32
C ILE A 7 36.66 -30.92 -23.43
N PHE A 8 35.78 -30.71 -22.43
CA PHE A 8 34.85 -29.58 -22.40
C PHE A 8 35.59 -28.23 -22.27
N LEU A 9 36.64 -28.15 -21.45
CA LEU A 9 37.45 -26.94 -21.32
C LEU A 9 38.23 -26.62 -22.61
N LEU A 10 38.73 -27.62 -23.31
CA LEU A 10 39.38 -27.46 -24.63
C LEU A 10 38.39 -27.05 -25.72
N MET A 11 37.17 -27.55 -25.67
CA MET A 11 36.09 -27.17 -26.60
C MET A 11 35.62 -25.74 -26.39
N VAL A 12 35.55 -25.26 -25.14
CA VAL A 12 35.23 -23.86 -24.79
C VAL A 12 36.37 -22.91 -25.20
N LEU A 13 37.62 -23.31 -25.02
CA LEU A 13 38.80 -22.56 -25.51
C LEU A 13 38.91 -22.52 -27.04
N PHE A 14 38.47 -23.58 -27.73
CA PHE A 14 38.44 -23.61 -29.20
C PHE A 14 37.31 -22.76 -29.77
N LEU A 15 36.12 -22.71 -29.09
CA LEU A 15 35.01 -21.84 -29.46
C LEU A 15 35.31 -20.36 -29.19
N SER A 16 36.11 -20.05 -28.17
CA SER A 16 36.52 -18.66 -27.89
C SER A 16 37.60 -18.15 -28.85
N SER A 17 38.37 -19.03 -29.49
CA SER A 17 39.38 -18.64 -30.50
C SER A 17 38.79 -18.42 -31.90
N ILE A 18 37.58 -18.92 -32.19
CA ILE A 18 36.91 -18.72 -33.49
C ILE A 18 36.25 -17.34 -33.60
N THR A 19 35.99 -16.66 -32.47
CA THR A 19 35.35 -15.34 -32.48
C THR A 19 36.30 -14.15 -32.71
N VAL A 20 37.61 -14.39 -32.84
CA VAL A 20 38.63 -13.34 -33.00
C VAL A 20 39.06 -13.11 -34.47
N LEU A 21 38.59 -13.92 -35.43
CA LEU A 21 39.07 -13.87 -36.83
C LEU A 21 38.06 -13.27 -37.85
N ALA A 22 37.09 -12.48 -37.42
CA ALA A 22 36.17 -11.79 -38.32
C ALA A 22 36.14 -10.26 -38.09
N TYR A 23 37.31 -9.65 -37.83
CA TYR A 23 37.47 -8.20 -38.04
C TYR A 23 38.10 -7.99 -39.43
N GLY A 24 37.35 -8.32 -40.45
CA GLY A 24 37.56 -7.79 -41.78
C GLY A 24 37.16 -6.33 -41.78
N ASN A 25 37.89 -5.46 -42.48
CA ASN A 25 37.48 -4.10 -42.79
C ASN A 25 36.14 -4.15 -43.54
N GLU A 26 34.99 -4.26 -42.81
CA GLU A 26 33.70 -4.07 -43.42
C GLU A 26 33.60 -2.59 -43.81
N THR A 27 33.57 -2.32 -45.12
CA THR A 27 33.19 -0.99 -45.63
C THR A 27 31.87 -0.63 -44.98
N GLU A 28 31.81 0.51 -44.28
CA GLU A 28 30.59 0.97 -43.62
C GLU A 28 29.41 0.90 -44.60
N ALA A 29 28.29 0.34 -44.12
CA ALA A 29 27.10 0.15 -44.95
C ALA A 29 26.54 1.48 -45.48
N PHE A 30 26.79 2.56 -44.75
CA PHE A 30 26.42 3.94 -45.11
C PHE A 30 27.26 4.91 -44.26
N TYR A 31 27.26 6.18 -44.66
CA TYR A 31 27.81 7.29 -43.85
C TYR A 31 26.99 8.56 -44.10
N TYR A 32 27.11 9.55 -43.19
CA TYR A 32 26.56 10.86 -43.40
C TYR A 32 27.58 11.76 -44.07
N ASP A 33 27.27 12.20 -45.29
CA ASP A 33 28.07 13.23 -45.99
C ASP A 33 27.98 14.55 -45.28
N SER A 34 26.76 14.91 -44.83
CA SER A 34 26.55 16.04 -43.94
C SER A 34 25.32 15.88 -43.07
N ILE A 35 25.38 16.47 -41.87
CA ILE A 35 24.24 16.68 -40.99
C ILE A 35 24.11 18.16 -40.72
N ASN A 36 22.91 18.74 -40.91
CA ASN A 36 22.57 20.08 -40.50
C ASN A 36 21.50 20.05 -39.43
N VAL A 37 21.69 20.80 -38.33
CA VAL A 37 20.78 20.87 -37.20
C VAL A 37 20.35 22.33 -36.96
N ASP A 38 19.07 22.60 -37.22
CA ASP A 38 18.48 23.92 -36.98
C ASP A 38 17.63 23.84 -35.71
N ILE A 39 17.92 24.68 -34.72
CA ILE A 39 17.21 24.76 -33.44
C ILE A 39 16.59 26.14 -33.30
N GLU A 40 15.28 26.20 -33.17
CA GLU A 40 14.59 27.43 -32.79
C GLU A 40 14.18 27.36 -31.32
N ILE A 41 14.74 28.22 -30.50
CA ILE A 41 14.33 28.41 -29.11
C ILE A 41 13.12 29.34 -29.11
N LYS A 42 11.97 28.80 -28.65
CA LYS A 42 10.72 29.54 -28.52
C LYS A 42 10.39 29.83 -27.05
N GLU A 43 9.44 30.71 -26.81
CA GLU A 43 8.92 30.96 -25.46
C GLU A 43 8.42 29.68 -24.78
N LYS A 44 8.38 29.71 -23.45
CA LYS A 44 7.89 28.61 -22.59
C LYS A 44 8.73 27.34 -22.68
N GLY A 45 10.00 27.46 -23.10
CA GLY A 45 10.93 26.32 -23.13
C GLY A 45 10.70 25.35 -24.27
N ILE A 46 10.08 25.77 -25.35
CA ILE A 46 9.90 24.94 -26.55
C ILE A 46 11.13 25.09 -27.43
N LEU A 47 11.76 23.94 -27.76
CA LEU A 47 12.78 23.89 -28.83
C LEU A 47 12.13 23.23 -30.04
N GLU A 48 12.12 23.91 -31.17
CA GLU A 48 11.73 23.32 -32.44
C GLU A 48 13.00 22.98 -33.22
N VAL A 49 13.16 21.69 -33.55
CA VAL A 49 14.39 21.16 -34.12
C VAL A 49 14.10 20.59 -35.50
N THR A 50 14.93 21.01 -36.47
CA THR A 50 14.92 20.43 -37.83
C THR A 50 16.31 19.85 -38.11
N GLU A 51 16.37 18.56 -38.34
CA GLU A 51 17.62 17.90 -38.74
C GLU A 51 17.54 17.45 -40.20
N THR A 52 18.55 17.86 -40.98
CA THR A 52 18.76 17.36 -42.35
C THR A 52 19.97 16.44 -42.37
N ARG A 53 19.76 15.19 -42.80
CA ARG A 53 20.78 14.15 -42.84
C ARG A 53 21.01 13.69 -44.28
N ASN A 54 22.10 14.14 -44.89
CA ASN A 54 22.52 13.72 -46.22
C ASN A 54 23.30 12.41 -46.09
N THR A 55 22.69 11.32 -46.51
CA THR A 55 23.15 9.94 -46.30
C THR A 55 23.67 9.37 -47.61
N VAL A 56 24.82 8.71 -47.56
CA VAL A 56 25.39 7.97 -48.70
C VAL A 56 25.43 6.49 -48.34
N PHE A 57 24.73 5.67 -49.11
CA PHE A 57 24.69 4.23 -48.94
C PHE A 57 25.76 3.52 -49.80
N ASN A 58 26.68 2.85 -49.14
CA ASN A 58 27.69 2.00 -49.79
C ASN A 58 27.19 0.57 -50.08
N GLN A 59 26.08 0.19 -49.44
CA GLN A 59 25.39 -1.07 -49.60
C GLN A 59 23.91 -0.85 -49.80
N SER A 60 23.23 -1.77 -50.49
CA SER A 60 21.76 -1.70 -50.68
C SER A 60 21.05 -1.75 -49.34
N ARG A 61 20.44 -0.66 -48.96
CA ARG A 61 19.61 -0.47 -47.73
C ARG A 61 18.27 0.13 -48.08
N ARG A 62 17.28 -0.06 -47.21
CA ARG A 62 15.93 0.49 -47.43
C ARG A 62 15.71 1.84 -46.74
N GLY A 63 16.68 2.26 -45.92
CA GLY A 63 16.62 3.54 -45.21
C GLY A 63 17.48 3.54 -43.95
N ILE A 64 17.19 4.46 -43.06
CA ILE A 64 17.90 4.63 -41.79
C ILE A 64 16.95 4.56 -40.59
N TYR A 65 17.48 4.24 -39.43
CA TYR A 65 16.84 4.47 -38.14
C TYR A 65 17.38 5.75 -37.53
N PHE A 66 16.50 6.53 -36.93
CA PHE A 66 16.82 7.72 -36.16
C PHE A 66 16.17 7.62 -34.79
N ASN A 67 16.96 7.73 -33.74
CA ASN A 67 16.48 7.56 -32.37
C ASN A 67 16.60 8.87 -31.59
N LEU A 68 15.52 9.25 -30.91
CA LEU A 68 15.50 10.37 -29.97
C LEU A 68 15.30 9.83 -28.55
N SER A 69 15.96 10.40 -27.57
CA SER A 69 15.79 10.06 -26.16
C SER A 69 15.10 11.20 -25.42
N GLU A 70 13.98 10.86 -24.74
CA GLU A 70 13.33 11.78 -23.81
C GLU A 70 14.08 11.91 -22.48
N ASN A 71 15.01 10.98 -22.20
CA ASN A 71 15.78 11.02 -20.98
C ASN A 71 16.97 11.97 -21.13
N PHE A 72 17.02 12.91 -20.22
CA PHE A 72 18.05 13.93 -20.15
C PHE A 72 18.91 13.72 -18.91
N ILE A 73 20.22 13.63 -19.09
CA ILE A 73 21.18 13.53 -17.99
C ILE A 73 22.23 14.61 -18.22
N LEU A 74 22.34 15.51 -17.27
CA LEU A 74 23.33 16.58 -17.27
C LEU A 74 24.18 16.50 -16.02
N ASN A 75 25.50 16.46 -16.18
CA ASN A 75 26.45 16.67 -15.10
C ASN A 75 26.83 18.15 -15.06
N PHE A 76 26.30 18.89 -14.09
CA PHE A 76 26.52 20.31 -13.94
C PHE A 76 27.02 20.62 -12.54
N SER A 77 28.18 21.29 -12.44
CA SER A 77 28.81 21.66 -11.16
C SER A 77 29.04 20.50 -10.18
N GLY A 78 29.23 19.28 -10.71
CA GLY A 78 29.46 18.06 -9.89
C GLY A 78 28.18 17.33 -9.46
N GLU A 79 27.01 17.83 -9.83
CA GLU A 79 25.73 17.17 -9.58
C GLU A 79 25.18 16.53 -10.87
N GLU A 80 24.65 15.31 -10.76
CA GLU A 80 23.98 14.62 -11.85
C GLU A 80 22.49 14.96 -11.83
N ILE A 81 22.03 15.71 -12.85
CA ILE A 81 20.63 16.09 -13.01
C ILE A 81 19.97 15.16 -14.03
N LYS A 82 18.99 14.36 -13.58
CA LYS A 82 18.19 13.50 -14.45
C LYS A 82 16.80 14.08 -14.63
N ARG A 83 16.40 14.28 -15.89
CA ARG A 83 15.07 14.79 -16.24
C ARG A 83 14.51 14.04 -17.45
N LYS A 84 13.19 14.05 -17.57
CA LYS A 84 12.52 13.60 -18.79
C LYS A 84 11.91 14.82 -19.47
N PHE A 85 12.29 15.05 -20.73
CA PHE A 85 11.71 16.07 -21.60
C PHE A 85 10.70 15.41 -22.54
N ASP A 86 9.64 16.13 -22.88
CA ASP A 86 8.64 15.62 -23.79
C ASP A 86 9.01 15.98 -25.22
N ILE A 87 9.14 14.97 -26.10
CA ILE A 87 9.36 15.14 -27.53
C ILE A 87 8.04 14.84 -28.25
N TYR A 88 7.56 15.78 -29.05
CA TYR A 88 6.27 15.69 -29.73
C TYR A 88 6.32 16.31 -31.12
N ASP A 89 5.25 16.22 -31.91
CA ASP A 89 5.13 16.72 -33.28
C ASP A 89 6.27 16.21 -34.19
N VAL A 90 6.57 14.89 -34.12
CA VAL A 90 7.63 14.28 -34.93
C VAL A 90 7.12 14.09 -36.36
N ASN A 91 7.72 14.79 -37.32
CA ASN A 91 7.36 14.79 -38.72
C ASN A 91 8.58 14.56 -39.61
N VAL A 92 8.40 13.95 -40.78
CA VAL A 92 9.41 13.78 -41.80
C VAL A 92 9.03 14.66 -43.00
N LEU A 93 9.82 15.72 -43.22
CA LEU A 93 9.52 16.75 -44.21
C LEU A 93 10.06 16.39 -45.60
N SER A 94 10.97 15.42 -45.69
CA SER A 94 11.60 14.99 -46.97
C SER A 94 10.72 14.10 -47.85
N GLY A 95 9.45 13.85 -47.46
CA GLY A 95 8.50 13.05 -48.25
C GLY A 95 8.73 11.54 -48.19
N HIS A 96 9.74 11.06 -47.44
CA HIS A 96 9.99 9.63 -47.27
C HIS A 96 8.93 8.96 -46.42
N SER A 97 8.61 7.69 -46.69
CA SER A 97 7.81 6.86 -45.81
C SER A 97 8.50 6.71 -44.46
N TYR A 98 7.77 6.82 -43.36
CA TYR A 98 8.34 6.66 -42.03
C TYR A 98 7.38 5.98 -41.07
N LYS A 99 7.97 5.44 -39.99
CA LYS A 99 7.22 4.88 -38.86
C LYS A 99 7.85 5.34 -37.56
N VAL A 100 7.04 5.97 -36.70
CA VAL A 100 7.47 6.36 -35.36
C VAL A 100 7.00 5.30 -34.36
N THR A 101 7.88 4.82 -33.52
CA THR A 101 7.57 3.92 -32.40
C THR A 101 8.23 4.46 -31.13
N ARG A 102 7.50 4.42 -30.02
CA ARG A 102 7.99 4.88 -28.73
C ARG A 102 8.05 3.69 -27.79
N ASN A 103 9.19 3.48 -27.14
CA ASN A 103 9.34 2.38 -26.17
C ASN A 103 9.13 2.88 -24.72
N SER A 104 9.01 1.94 -23.79
CA SER A 104 8.79 2.23 -22.36
C SER A 104 9.98 2.93 -21.69
N SER A 105 11.19 2.85 -22.26
CA SER A 105 12.38 3.54 -21.74
C SER A 105 12.44 5.02 -22.14
N GLY A 106 11.46 5.55 -22.88
CA GLY A 106 11.45 6.94 -23.35
C GLY A 106 12.32 7.16 -24.59
N THR A 107 12.62 6.11 -25.38
CA THR A 107 13.27 6.24 -26.68
C THR A 107 12.20 6.27 -27.77
N ILE A 108 12.30 7.23 -28.65
CA ILE A 108 11.48 7.35 -29.87
C ILE A 108 12.35 6.85 -31.04
N ASN A 109 11.94 5.75 -31.63
CA ASN A 109 12.58 5.22 -32.82
C ASN A 109 11.81 5.63 -34.06
N ILE A 110 12.45 6.29 -34.98
CA ILE A 110 11.93 6.76 -36.26
C ILE A 110 12.62 5.96 -37.35
N ARG A 111 11.87 5.06 -37.99
CA ARG A 111 12.33 4.33 -39.14
C ARG A 111 11.98 5.12 -40.40
N LEU A 112 12.98 5.51 -41.16
CA LEU A 112 12.88 6.29 -42.39
C LEU A 112 13.21 5.43 -43.60
N GLY A 113 12.37 5.47 -44.62
CA GLY A 113 12.51 4.68 -45.86
C GLY A 113 11.34 3.75 -46.14
N ASN A 114 11.32 3.15 -47.30
CA ASN A 114 10.24 2.30 -47.77
C ASN A 114 10.59 0.81 -47.56
N PRO A 115 9.74 0.00 -46.92
CA PRO A 115 10.04 -1.41 -46.69
C PRO A 115 10.12 -2.26 -47.96
N ASN A 116 9.55 -1.77 -49.08
CA ASN A 116 9.46 -2.52 -50.33
C ASN A 116 10.51 -2.13 -51.36
N TYR A 117 11.19 -1.00 -51.18
CA TYR A 117 12.21 -0.48 -52.13
C TYR A 117 13.51 -0.13 -51.46
N TYR A 118 14.60 -0.29 -52.15
CA TYR A 118 15.90 0.18 -51.68
C TYR A 118 15.97 1.71 -51.84
N ALA A 119 16.70 2.33 -50.95
CA ALA A 119 17.04 3.74 -51.03
C ALA A 119 18.03 3.99 -52.16
N ASN A 120 18.05 5.19 -52.73
CA ASN A 120 19.07 5.61 -53.66
C ASN A 120 20.44 5.69 -52.96
N THR A 121 21.52 5.67 -53.71
CA THR A 121 22.87 5.83 -53.16
C THR A 121 23.02 7.10 -52.33
N ASN A 122 22.38 8.22 -52.73
CA ASN A 122 22.36 9.45 -52.00
C ASN A 122 20.91 9.79 -51.64
N GLU A 123 20.64 9.94 -50.34
CA GLU A 123 19.34 10.30 -49.81
C GLU A 123 19.45 11.45 -48.79
N SER A 124 18.46 12.34 -48.81
CA SER A 124 18.37 13.45 -47.86
C SER A 124 17.13 13.29 -47.00
N TYR A 125 17.31 13.00 -45.72
CA TYR A 125 16.23 12.85 -44.76
C TYR A 125 16.10 14.15 -43.93
N VAL A 126 14.92 14.76 -43.93
CA VAL A 126 14.59 15.96 -43.16
C VAL A 126 13.56 15.61 -42.10
N ILE A 127 13.95 15.74 -40.85
CA ILE A 127 13.14 15.38 -39.68
C ILE A 127 12.90 16.64 -38.85
N ASN A 128 11.65 16.91 -38.50
CA ASN A 128 11.26 18.02 -37.63
C ASN A 128 10.57 17.46 -36.38
N TYR A 129 10.89 18.00 -35.22
CA TYR A 129 10.26 17.66 -33.94
C TYR A 129 10.36 18.79 -32.94
N LYS A 130 9.53 18.72 -31.89
CA LYS A 130 9.55 19.71 -30.80
C LYS A 130 9.94 19.05 -29.50
N ILE A 131 10.73 19.73 -28.69
CA ILE A 131 11.13 19.36 -27.34
C ILE A 131 10.55 20.39 -26.38
N LEU A 132 9.76 19.94 -25.40
CA LEU A 132 9.35 20.77 -24.29
C LEU A 132 10.37 20.60 -23.15
N THR A 133 11.22 21.60 -22.96
CA THR A 133 12.16 21.63 -21.84
C THR A 133 11.44 21.99 -20.54
N LYS A 134 12.08 21.73 -19.41
CA LYS A 134 11.52 21.98 -18.07
C LYS A 134 12.51 22.77 -17.24
N ASP A 135 12.02 23.58 -16.30
CA ASP A 135 12.87 24.21 -15.30
C ASP A 135 13.60 23.12 -14.50
N LEU A 136 14.93 23.19 -14.53
CA LEU A 136 15.81 22.24 -13.85
C LEU A 136 15.94 22.53 -12.35
N GLY A 137 15.37 23.65 -11.86
CA GLY A 137 15.48 24.07 -10.46
C GLY A 137 16.83 24.70 -10.12
N LEU A 138 17.63 25.07 -11.12
CA LEU A 138 18.91 25.75 -10.97
C LEU A 138 18.72 27.27 -10.87
N ASP A 139 19.74 27.98 -10.40
CA ASP A 139 19.79 29.46 -10.40
C ASP A 139 19.91 30.06 -11.81
N SER A 140 20.20 29.22 -12.79
CA SER A 140 20.32 29.55 -14.21
C SER A 140 19.52 28.56 -15.07
N GLU A 141 19.16 28.96 -16.28
CA GLU A 141 18.55 28.09 -17.27
C GLU A 141 19.59 27.63 -18.28
N ILE A 142 19.49 26.44 -18.82
CA ILE A 142 20.53 25.81 -19.62
C ILE A 142 19.92 25.26 -20.90
N LEU A 143 20.51 25.61 -22.07
CA LEU A 143 20.36 24.79 -23.26
C LEU A 143 21.50 23.79 -23.28
N TYR A 144 21.17 22.52 -23.21
CA TYR A 144 22.07 21.39 -23.41
C TYR A 144 21.50 20.57 -24.56
N TYR A 145 22.26 20.43 -25.63
CA TYR A 145 21.79 19.71 -26.81
C TYR A 145 22.93 18.98 -27.52
N ASN A 146 22.68 17.70 -27.89
CA ASN A 146 23.60 16.94 -28.72
C ASN A 146 23.31 17.26 -30.20
N LEU A 147 24.09 18.15 -30.79
CA LEU A 147 24.01 18.47 -32.22
C LEU A 147 24.33 17.23 -33.08
N LEU A 148 25.16 16.34 -32.58
CA LEU A 148 25.37 15.00 -33.10
C LEU A 148 25.27 14.00 -31.98
N GLY A 149 24.45 12.98 -32.13
CA GLY A 149 24.34 11.88 -31.18
C GLY A 149 25.46 10.86 -31.35
N ARG A 150 25.31 9.69 -30.70
CA ARG A 150 26.22 8.56 -30.89
C ARG A 150 25.83 7.79 -32.15
N GLU A 151 26.17 8.34 -33.30
CA GLU A 151 25.86 7.72 -34.59
C GLU A 151 26.70 6.46 -34.79
N SER A 152 26.09 5.42 -35.35
CA SER A 152 26.78 4.15 -35.64
C SER A 152 27.70 4.21 -36.90
N THR A 153 27.81 5.37 -37.52
CA THR A 153 28.55 5.60 -38.76
C THR A 153 29.27 6.94 -38.71
N ILE A 154 30.19 7.15 -39.65
CA ILE A 154 30.99 8.36 -39.81
C ILE A 154 30.08 9.53 -40.26
N THR A 155 30.35 10.73 -39.72
CA THR A 155 29.75 11.98 -40.20
C THR A 155 30.87 12.91 -40.69
N LYS A 156 30.89 13.21 -41.99
CA LYS A 156 31.97 14.00 -42.59
C LYS A 156 31.87 15.49 -42.30
N LYS A 157 30.63 16.01 -42.23
CA LYS A 157 30.39 17.44 -42.02
C LYS A 157 29.20 17.65 -41.08
N LEU A 158 29.38 18.52 -40.07
CA LEU A 158 28.31 18.96 -39.18
C LEU A 158 28.18 20.48 -39.24
N THR A 159 26.97 20.95 -39.55
CA THR A 159 26.59 22.36 -39.47
C THR A 159 25.40 22.54 -38.56
N PHE A 160 25.27 23.69 -37.95
CA PHE A 160 24.14 23.96 -37.07
C PHE A 160 23.75 25.43 -37.12
N LYS A 161 22.49 25.70 -36.79
CA LYS A 161 21.94 27.04 -36.55
C LYS A 161 21.10 26.98 -35.29
N ILE A 162 21.32 27.90 -34.36
CA ILE A 162 20.49 28.08 -33.16
C ILE A 162 19.95 29.50 -33.19
N THR A 163 18.62 29.63 -33.25
CA THR A 163 17.92 30.90 -33.27
C THR A 163 17.09 31.04 -32.01
N SER A 164 17.17 32.20 -31.35
CA SER A 164 16.34 32.51 -30.18
C SER A 164 15.21 33.45 -30.55
N TYR A 165 14.10 33.36 -29.83
CA TYR A 165 12.96 34.29 -29.96
C TYR A 165 13.27 35.72 -29.47
N LYS A 166 14.41 35.91 -28.79
CA LYS A 166 14.90 37.22 -28.29
C LYS A 166 16.40 37.33 -28.40
N ASP A 167 16.90 38.55 -28.25
CA ASP A 167 18.34 38.83 -28.24
C ASP A 167 19.05 38.00 -27.17
N THR A 168 20.13 37.33 -27.55
CA THR A 168 20.80 36.30 -26.75
C THR A 168 22.32 36.38 -26.96
N ASP A 169 23.07 36.40 -25.86
CA ASP A 169 24.52 36.35 -25.89
C ASP A 169 25.03 34.92 -26.14
N PHE A 170 25.18 34.58 -27.41
CA PHE A 170 25.72 33.29 -27.82
C PHE A 170 27.24 33.15 -27.67
N SER A 171 27.96 34.17 -27.24
CA SER A 171 29.41 34.10 -27.00
C SER A 171 29.75 33.14 -25.84
N LYS A 172 28.79 32.86 -24.96
CA LYS A 172 28.91 31.93 -23.85
C LYS A 172 28.68 30.46 -24.24
N LEU A 173 28.34 30.18 -25.50
CA LEU A 173 28.08 28.83 -25.96
C LEU A 173 29.40 28.02 -26.00
N LYS A 174 29.38 26.83 -25.44
CA LYS A 174 30.50 25.90 -25.39
C LYS A 174 30.18 24.63 -26.14
N PHE A 175 31.21 24.02 -26.72
CA PHE A 175 31.09 22.76 -27.45
C PHE A 175 31.98 21.71 -26.84
N TYR A 176 31.51 20.45 -26.90
CA TYR A 176 32.22 19.28 -26.40
C TYR A 176 32.15 18.16 -27.44
N LYS A 177 33.29 17.54 -27.79
CA LYS A 177 33.40 16.45 -28.75
C LYS A 177 33.77 15.15 -28.05
N GLY A 178 33.08 14.07 -28.35
CA GLY A 178 33.28 12.77 -27.73
C GLY A 178 32.81 12.72 -26.26
N ASN A 179 33.46 11.87 -25.48
CA ASN A 179 33.15 11.71 -24.04
C ASN A 179 34.04 12.56 -23.12
N ASN A 180 34.80 13.49 -23.71
CA ASN A 180 35.73 14.33 -22.97
C ASN A 180 35.04 15.56 -22.43
N ASN A 181 35.30 15.91 -21.16
CA ASN A 181 34.84 17.17 -20.57
C ASN A 181 35.72 18.37 -20.97
N ILE A 182 36.48 18.27 -22.06
CA ILE A 182 37.35 19.32 -22.57
C ILE A 182 36.57 20.08 -23.64
N GLU A 183 36.55 21.41 -23.50
CA GLU A 183 35.91 22.31 -24.46
C GLU A 183 36.55 22.17 -25.84
N PHE A 184 35.72 21.91 -26.85
CA PHE A 184 36.14 21.82 -28.24
C PHE A 184 36.07 23.18 -28.94
N LYS A 185 37.15 23.63 -29.55
CA LYS A 185 37.27 24.99 -30.10
C LYS A 185 37.32 25.06 -31.62
N ASN A 186 37.47 23.94 -32.31
CA ASN A 186 37.60 23.92 -33.77
C ASN A 186 36.23 24.00 -34.47
N VAL A 187 35.50 25.07 -34.17
CA VAL A 187 34.20 25.39 -34.75
C VAL A 187 34.25 26.78 -35.34
N LYS A 188 33.91 26.92 -36.60
CA LYS A 188 33.74 28.23 -37.24
C LYS A 188 32.32 28.70 -36.96
N THR A 189 32.16 29.85 -36.30
CA THR A 189 30.87 30.40 -35.91
C THR A 189 30.63 31.79 -36.45
N THR A 190 29.38 32.09 -36.76
CA THR A 190 28.88 33.45 -37.08
C THR A 190 27.74 33.77 -36.12
N ILE A 191 27.87 34.84 -35.34
CA ILE A 191 26.92 35.22 -34.29
C ILE A 191 26.21 36.51 -34.71
N THR A 192 24.89 36.53 -34.53
CA THR A 192 24.03 37.73 -34.62
C THR A 192 23.42 38.04 -33.25
N SER A 193 22.54 39.04 -33.14
CA SER A 193 21.89 39.39 -31.88
C SER A 193 21.00 38.25 -31.35
N ASN A 194 20.43 37.42 -32.20
CA ASN A 194 19.48 36.39 -31.82
C ASN A 194 19.78 35.01 -32.43
N SER A 195 20.90 34.84 -33.14
CA SER A 195 21.26 33.54 -33.69
C SER A 195 22.77 33.30 -33.71
N ILE A 196 23.12 32.01 -33.74
CA ILE A 196 24.46 31.52 -34.03
C ILE A 196 24.37 30.45 -35.11
N GLU A 197 25.22 30.57 -36.11
CA GLU A 197 25.44 29.52 -37.11
C GLU A 197 26.86 28.99 -36.94
N GLY A 198 27.05 27.68 -37.12
CA GLY A 198 28.36 27.08 -36.96
C GLY A 198 28.60 25.89 -37.88
N GLU A 199 29.90 25.68 -38.17
CA GLU A 199 30.42 24.55 -38.91
C GLU A 199 31.57 23.93 -38.13
N VAL A 200 31.51 22.63 -37.87
CA VAL A 200 32.59 21.91 -37.24
C VAL A 200 33.60 21.52 -38.32
N LEU A 201 34.85 21.87 -38.09
CA LEU A 201 35.93 21.71 -39.08
C LEU A 201 36.63 20.33 -39.03
N GLU A 202 36.02 19.37 -38.40
CA GLU A 202 36.53 18.01 -38.27
C GLU A 202 35.42 16.98 -38.55
N GLU A 203 35.83 15.81 -39.08
CA GLU A 203 34.93 14.67 -39.22
C GLU A 203 34.68 13.99 -37.86
N PHE A 204 33.58 13.26 -37.78
CA PHE A 204 33.23 12.48 -36.60
C PHE A 204 33.32 11.02 -36.87
N SER A 205 34.00 10.29 -35.97
CA SER A 205 34.08 8.85 -35.95
C SER A 205 32.75 8.24 -35.48
N GLN A 206 32.59 6.93 -35.65
CA GLN A 206 31.48 6.19 -35.09
C GLN A 206 31.37 6.41 -33.58
N TYR A 207 30.13 6.59 -33.07
CA TYR A 207 29.80 6.77 -31.65
C TYR A 207 30.44 8.01 -30.99
N GLU A 208 30.89 8.97 -31.76
CA GLU A 208 31.47 10.22 -31.26
C GLU A 208 30.43 11.34 -31.23
N PRO A 209 29.86 11.69 -30.08
CA PRO A 209 28.84 12.72 -29.98
C PRO A 209 29.43 14.14 -30.04
N PHE A 210 28.61 15.11 -30.42
CA PHE A 210 28.94 16.51 -30.36
C PHE A 210 27.86 17.29 -29.65
N THR A 211 28.20 17.86 -28.49
CA THR A 211 27.28 18.50 -27.56
C THR A 211 27.51 20.00 -27.49
N THR A 212 26.44 20.76 -27.43
CA THR A 212 26.48 22.20 -27.17
C THR A 212 25.82 22.55 -25.85
N ILE A 213 26.41 23.51 -25.11
CA ILE A 213 25.88 23.97 -23.81
C ILE A 213 25.96 25.50 -23.78
N ILE A 214 24.86 26.14 -23.40
CA ILE A 214 24.83 27.54 -23.04
C ILE A 214 23.99 27.76 -21.79
N THR A 215 24.46 28.62 -20.89
CA THR A 215 23.77 28.97 -19.64
C THR A 215 23.14 30.34 -19.80
N PHE A 216 21.87 30.45 -19.53
CA PHE A 216 21.07 31.66 -19.55
C PHE A 216 20.72 32.13 -18.14
N ASP A 217 20.38 33.39 -17.99
CA ASP A 217 19.84 33.90 -16.74
C ASP A 217 18.48 33.26 -16.42
N LYS A 218 18.14 33.17 -15.15
CA LYS A 218 16.86 32.65 -14.71
C LYS A 218 15.69 33.43 -15.31
N GLY A 219 14.69 32.72 -15.84
CA GLY A 219 13.54 33.29 -16.53
C GLY A 219 13.74 33.50 -18.02
N TYR A 220 14.84 33.02 -18.59
CA TYR A 220 15.11 33.15 -20.03
C TYR A 220 14.04 32.50 -20.90
N TYR A 221 13.66 31.26 -20.58
CA TYR A 221 12.64 30.53 -21.32
C TYR A 221 11.22 31.01 -21.04
N GLY A 222 11.00 31.80 -19.99
CA GLY A 222 9.67 32.25 -19.60
C GLY A 222 8.76 31.07 -19.27
N TYR A 223 9.32 30.05 -18.57
CA TYR A 223 8.47 28.95 -18.07
C TYR A 223 7.29 29.53 -17.33
N PRO A 224 6.06 29.03 -17.54
CA PRO A 224 4.92 29.51 -16.80
C PRO A 224 5.24 29.36 -15.31
N SER A 225 5.36 30.49 -14.61
CA SER A 225 5.46 30.44 -13.15
C SER A 225 4.17 29.83 -12.66
N LEU A 226 4.24 28.66 -12.04
CA LEU A 226 3.12 28.03 -11.37
C LEU A 226 2.71 28.85 -10.12
N LYS A 227 2.31 30.11 -10.34
CA LYS A 227 1.43 30.86 -9.44
C LYS A 227 -0.04 30.47 -9.65
N SER A 228 -0.33 29.39 -10.39
CA SER A 228 -1.63 28.76 -10.29
C SER A 228 -1.72 28.21 -8.87
N ILE A 229 -2.82 28.46 -8.20
CA ILE A 229 -3.25 27.70 -7.03
C ILE A 229 -2.85 26.26 -7.34
N SER A 230 -1.84 25.76 -6.64
CA SER A 230 -1.28 24.45 -6.92
C SER A 230 -2.48 23.52 -7.03
N GLY A 231 -2.62 22.73 -8.11
CA GLY A 231 -3.76 21.84 -8.28
C GLY A 231 -3.93 20.97 -7.04
N SER A 232 -2.86 20.72 -6.30
CA SER A 232 -2.86 20.10 -4.97
C SER A 232 -3.73 20.86 -3.95
N MET A 233 -3.83 22.20 -4.01
CA MET A 233 -4.73 22.96 -3.12
C MET A 233 -6.21 22.65 -3.40
N ILE A 234 -6.59 22.41 -4.64
CA ILE A 234 -7.96 22.03 -4.99
C ILE A 234 -8.32 20.72 -4.31
N PHE A 235 -7.43 19.74 -4.33
CA PHE A 235 -7.65 18.45 -3.65
C PHE A 235 -7.72 18.61 -2.13
N ILE A 236 -6.91 19.48 -1.54
CA ILE A 236 -6.96 19.80 -0.10
C ILE A 236 -8.31 20.43 0.26
N ILE A 237 -8.80 21.37 -0.56
CA ILE A 237 -10.11 22.00 -0.35
C ILE A 237 -11.24 20.96 -0.45
N ILE A 238 -11.20 20.08 -1.45
CA ILE A 238 -12.17 18.98 -1.61
C ILE A 238 -12.12 18.03 -0.41
N ALA A 239 -10.92 17.61 0.00
CA ALA A 239 -10.75 16.74 1.17
C ALA A 239 -11.25 17.41 2.46
N GLY A 240 -10.96 18.70 2.64
CA GLY A 240 -11.48 19.49 3.75
C GLY A 240 -13.01 19.58 3.75
N PHE A 241 -13.63 19.72 2.57
CA PHE A 241 -15.08 19.72 2.44
C PHE A 241 -15.69 18.35 2.78
N VAL A 242 -15.06 17.24 2.31
CA VAL A 242 -15.47 15.88 2.69
C VAL A 242 -15.34 15.67 4.20
N LEU A 243 -14.27 16.17 4.82
CA LEU A 243 -14.08 16.13 6.27
C LEU A 243 -15.19 16.90 7.01
N ALA A 244 -15.55 18.07 6.55
CA ALA A 244 -16.64 18.87 7.13
C ALA A 244 -17.99 18.16 7.03
N ILE A 245 -18.31 17.57 5.86
CA ILE A 245 -19.53 16.77 5.71
C ILE A 245 -19.53 15.56 6.65
N LEU A 246 -18.39 14.85 6.72
CA LEU A 246 -18.25 13.70 7.62
C LEU A 246 -18.50 14.09 9.08
N PHE A 247 -17.95 15.22 9.51
CA PHE A 247 -18.15 15.74 10.85
C PHE A 247 -19.64 16.10 11.12
N LEU A 248 -20.34 16.71 10.17
CA LEU A 248 -21.77 16.98 10.27
C LEU A 248 -22.58 15.67 10.35
N VAL A 249 -22.27 14.69 9.51
CA VAL A 249 -22.93 13.38 9.55
C VAL A 249 -22.64 12.65 10.86
N HIS A 250 -21.41 12.74 11.36
CA HIS A 250 -21.06 12.16 12.66
C HIS A 250 -21.89 12.79 13.80
N ASN A 251 -22.02 14.12 13.84
CA ASN A 251 -22.79 14.81 14.88
C ASN A 251 -24.28 14.50 14.85
N THR A 252 -24.83 14.21 13.66
CA THR A 252 -26.28 13.95 13.50
C THR A 252 -26.64 12.46 13.57
N LYS A 253 -25.77 11.57 13.11
CA LYS A 253 -26.04 10.12 12.94
C LYS A 253 -25.00 9.20 13.56
N GLY A 254 -23.88 9.71 14.05
CA GLY A 254 -22.77 8.92 14.59
C GLY A 254 -22.59 9.05 16.11
N LYS A 255 -23.19 10.07 16.75
CA LYS A 255 -23.03 10.29 18.18
C LYS A 255 -23.93 9.35 18.96
N ASP A 256 -23.33 8.53 19.82
CA ASP A 256 -24.08 7.67 20.74
C ASP A 256 -24.75 8.52 21.83
N GLU A 257 -25.96 8.14 22.22
CA GLU A 257 -26.59 8.66 23.42
C GLU A 257 -25.85 8.21 24.68
N GLU A 258 -25.95 8.97 25.74
CA GLU A 258 -25.34 8.65 27.03
C GLU A 258 -25.93 7.36 27.60
N ILE A 259 -25.08 6.46 28.08
CA ILE A 259 -25.49 5.20 28.68
C ILE A 259 -25.86 5.46 30.16
N ILE A 260 -27.13 5.30 30.49
CA ILE A 260 -27.59 5.38 31.88
C ILE A 260 -27.35 4.01 32.54
N GLU A 261 -26.41 3.94 33.48
CA GLU A 261 -26.13 2.73 34.24
C GLU A 261 -27.25 2.42 35.25
N GLN A 262 -27.86 1.25 35.11
CA GLN A 262 -28.89 0.77 36.05
C GLN A 262 -28.29 -0.26 36.97
N ILE A 263 -27.85 0.12 38.17
CA ILE A 263 -27.28 -0.81 39.15
C ILE A 263 -28.32 -1.87 39.50
N THR A 264 -28.05 -3.12 39.19
CA THR A 264 -28.98 -4.25 39.40
C THR A 264 -28.20 -5.53 39.71
N MET A 265 -28.79 -6.37 40.54
CA MET A 265 -28.32 -7.74 40.81
C MET A 265 -28.98 -8.78 39.88
N LYS A 266 -29.93 -8.35 39.04
CA LYS A 266 -30.65 -9.26 38.12
C LYS A 266 -29.95 -9.34 36.78
N ILE A 267 -29.73 -10.56 36.34
CA ILE A 267 -29.28 -10.83 34.97
C ILE A 267 -30.39 -10.43 34.00
N PRO A 268 -30.16 -9.69 32.93
CA PRO A 268 -31.16 -9.39 31.93
C PRO A 268 -31.75 -10.66 31.32
N GLU A 269 -33.10 -10.71 31.25
CA GLU A 269 -33.84 -11.90 30.78
C GLU A 269 -33.40 -12.35 29.38
N GLY A 270 -33.32 -13.66 29.20
CA GLY A 270 -32.97 -14.29 27.92
C GLY A 270 -31.50 -14.18 27.53
N LEU A 271 -30.63 -13.65 28.41
CA LEU A 271 -29.18 -13.59 28.18
C LEU A 271 -28.44 -14.62 29.03
N ASN A 272 -27.45 -15.28 28.43
CA ASN A 272 -26.49 -16.10 29.13
C ASN A 272 -25.24 -15.30 29.51
N SER A 273 -24.33 -15.89 30.28
CA SER A 273 -23.09 -15.21 30.73
C SER A 273 -22.14 -14.79 29.59
N ALA A 274 -22.12 -15.56 28.48
CA ALA A 274 -21.35 -15.18 27.30
C ALA A 274 -21.96 -13.98 26.56
N ASP A 275 -23.29 -13.89 26.48
CA ASP A 275 -24.02 -12.74 25.91
C ASP A 275 -23.69 -11.45 26.70
N ILE A 276 -23.67 -11.55 28.02
CA ILE A 276 -23.38 -10.41 28.92
C ILE A 276 -21.93 -9.95 28.75
N ALA A 277 -20.99 -10.88 28.66
CA ALA A 277 -19.60 -10.54 28.39
C ALA A 277 -19.43 -9.89 27.00
N TYR A 278 -20.12 -10.42 25.99
CA TYR A 278 -20.12 -9.85 24.64
C TYR A 278 -20.65 -8.41 24.63
N LEU A 279 -21.75 -8.15 25.33
CA LEU A 279 -22.31 -6.79 25.43
C LEU A 279 -21.37 -5.82 26.13
N TYR A 280 -20.61 -6.29 27.12
CA TYR A 280 -19.67 -5.46 27.88
C TYR A 280 -18.34 -5.23 27.13
N GLU A 281 -17.77 -6.31 26.56
CA GLU A 281 -16.45 -6.31 25.92
C GLU A 281 -16.53 -6.10 24.40
N ASN A 282 -17.73 -6.19 23.81
CA ASN A 282 -17.97 -6.23 22.36
C ASN A 282 -17.15 -7.34 21.65
N ASN A 283 -16.86 -8.42 22.36
CA ASN A 283 -16.12 -9.58 21.89
C ASN A 283 -16.45 -10.78 22.76
N THR A 284 -16.55 -11.96 22.14
CA THR A 284 -16.72 -13.22 22.87
C THR A 284 -15.35 -13.82 23.18
N SER A 285 -14.82 -13.50 24.36
CA SER A 285 -13.53 -14.04 24.82
C SER A 285 -13.66 -15.52 25.20
N GLN A 286 -12.53 -16.25 25.26
CA GLN A 286 -12.50 -17.63 25.79
C GLN A 286 -13.11 -17.71 27.19
N ARG A 287 -12.87 -16.69 28.02
CA ARG A 287 -13.44 -16.55 29.36
C ARG A 287 -14.95 -16.47 29.31
N ALA A 288 -15.52 -15.73 28.36
CA ALA A 288 -16.95 -15.64 28.15
C ALA A 288 -17.55 -17.01 27.80
N VAL A 289 -16.92 -17.80 26.95
CA VAL A 289 -17.37 -19.13 26.59
C VAL A 289 -17.25 -20.09 27.78
N MET A 290 -16.14 -20.08 28.53
CA MET A 290 -15.93 -20.89 29.71
C MET A 290 -16.91 -20.56 30.84
N SER A 291 -17.41 -19.34 30.92
CA SER A 291 -18.41 -18.95 31.90
C SER A 291 -19.75 -19.73 31.73
N LEU A 292 -20.04 -20.19 30.51
CA LEU A 292 -21.22 -21.03 30.25
C LEU A 292 -21.13 -22.39 30.96
N LEU A 293 -19.93 -22.91 31.24
CA LEU A 293 -19.79 -24.13 32.04
C LEU A 293 -20.32 -23.95 33.48
N PHE A 294 -20.02 -22.79 34.10
CA PHE A 294 -20.58 -22.49 35.43
C PHE A 294 -22.09 -22.35 35.39
N GLN A 295 -22.60 -21.76 34.30
CA GLN A 295 -24.05 -21.65 34.16
C GLN A 295 -24.71 -23.01 33.94
N LEU A 296 -24.15 -23.90 33.12
CA LEU A 296 -24.59 -25.27 32.92
C LEU A 296 -24.49 -26.09 34.21
N ALA A 297 -23.46 -25.86 35.03
CA ALA A 297 -23.30 -26.50 36.32
C ALA A 297 -24.40 -26.04 37.31
N ASN A 298 -24.69 -24.73 37.36
CA ASN A 298 -25.74 -24.18 38.18
C ASN A 298 -27.13 -24.69 37.78
N GLU A 299 -27.35 -24.92 36.47
CA GLU A 299 -28.57 -25.51 35.91
C GLU A 299 -28.64 -27.05 36.00
N LYS A 300 -27.63 -27.69 36.65
CA LYS A 300 -27.52 -29.11 36.89
C LYS A 300 -27.44 -29.99 35.61
N TYR A 301 -26.82 -29.46 34.55
CA TYR A 301 -26.53 -30.25 33.35
C TYR A 301 -25.17 -30.94 33.45
N ILE A 302 -24.20 -30.31 34.15
CA ILE A 302 -22.84 -30.85 34.32
C ILE A 302 -22.38 -30.73 35.77
N LYS A 303 -21.39 -31.53 36.17
CA LYS A 303 -20.60 -31.37 37.39
C LYS A 303 -19.17 -31.00 37.02
N ILE A 304 -18.59 -30.04 37.75
CA ILE A 304 -17.21 -29.57 37.55
C ILE A 304 -16.41 -29.88 38.81
N GLU A 305 -15.27 -30.55 38.63
CA GLU A 305 -14.30 -30.81 39.69
C GLU A 305 -12.93 -30.40 39.19
N ALA A 306 -12.35 -29.37 39.82
CA ALA A 306 -11.06 -28.84 39.43
C ALA A 306 -10.09 -28.82 40.59
N GLU A 307 -8.90 -29.42 40.38
CA GLU A 307 -7.79 -29.48 41.29
C GLU A 307 -6.50 -29.22 40.52
N LYS A 308 -5.36 -29.17 41.20
CA LYS A 308 -4.07 -29.03 40.53
C LYS A 308 -3.87 -30.15 39.50
N ASN A 309 -3.73 -29.77 38.23
CA ASN A 309 -3.54 -30.68 37.09
C ASN A 309 -4.75 -31.53 36.69
N LYS A 310 -5.94 -31.26 37.18
CA LYS A 310 -7.17 -31.98 36.83
C LYS A 310 -8.32 -31.00 36.66
N PHE A 311 -9.00 -31.02 35.52
CA PHE A 311 -10.22 -30.25 35.27
C PHE A 311 -11.30 -31.15 34.67
N LEU A 312 -11.98 -31.85 35.56
CA LEU A 312 -12.93 -32.90 35.22
C LEU A 312 -14.33 -32.33 35.07
N ILE A 313 -14.96 -32.60 33.93
CA ILE A 313 -16.35 -32.28 33.66
C ILE A 313 -17.13 -33.57 33.47
N THR A 314 -18.20 -33.77 34.27
CA THR A 314 -19.09 -34.92 34.19
C THR A 314 -20.46 -34.48 33.71
N LYS A 315 -21.00 -35.11 32.67
CA LYS A 315 -22.37 -34.90 32.18
C LYS A 315 -23.36 -35.54 33.13
N LEU A 316 -24.34 -34.76 33.62
CA LEU A 316 -25.40 -35.25 34.50
C LEU A 316 -26.70 -35.60 33.75
N LYS A 317 -27.00 -34.81 32.72
CA LYS A 317 -28.17 -35.00 31.86
C LYS A 317 -27.94 -34.41 30.47
N GLU A 318 -28.74 -34.85 29.50
CA GLU A 318 -28.72 -34.28 28.16
C GLU A 318 -29.27 -32.83 28.18
N TYR A 319 -28.71 -31.98 27.36
CA TYR A 319 -29.17 -30.60 27.23
C TYR A 319 -30.46 -30.55 26.40
N ASN A 320 -31.51 -29.96 26.96
CA ASN A 320 -32.84 -29.95 26.37
C ASN A 320 -33.52 -28.56 26.40
N ASP A 321 -32.71 -27.50 26.59
CA ASP A 321 -33.20 -26.12 26.60
C ASP A 321 -32.84 -25.40 25.27
N ASN A 322 -33.40 -24.22 25.04
CA ASN A 322 -33.34 -23.48 23.76
C ASN A 322 -32.10 -22.62 23.56
N ASP A 323 -31.11 -22.61 24.48
CA ASP A 323 -29.90 -21.81 24.34
C ASP A 323 -28.86 -22.51 23.46
N GLN A 324 -28.73 -22.01 22.21
CA GLN A 324 -27.81 -22.59 21.21
C GLN A 324 -26.34 -22.54 21.64
N ALA A 325 -25.92 -21.52 22.42
CA ALA A 325 -24.54 -21.41 22.90
C ALA A 325 -24.24 -22.49 23.95
N LYS A 326 -25.17 -22.75 24.90
CA LYS A 326 -25.03 -23.81 25.89
C LYS A 326 -25.08 -25.20 25.23
N ASP A 327 -26.01 -25.43 24.28
CA ASP A 327 -26.05 -26.65 23.50
C ASP A 327 -24.72 -26.92 22.78
N LYS A 328 -24.16 -25.89 22.17
CA LYS A 328 -22.85 -26.01 21.50
C LYS A 328 -21.72 -26.30 22.48
N VAL A 329 -21.74 -25.74 23.70
CA VAL A 329 -20.76 -26.08 24.75
C VAL A 329 -20.87 -27.57 25.12
N MET A 330 -22.07 -28.08 25.34
CA MET A 330 -22.27 -29.50 25.66
C MET A 330 -21.75 -30.44 24.55
N LYS A 331 -22.08 -30.12 23.28
CA LYS A 331 -21.61 -30.91 22.11
C LYS A 331 -20.10 -30.80 21.89
N MET A 332 -19.48 -29.68 22.19
CA MET A 332 -18.04 -29.45 22.09
C MET A 332 -17.27 -30.25 23.14
N ILE A 333 -17.73 -30.22 24.39
CA ILE A 333 -17.08 -30.90 25.52
C ILE A 333 -17.26 -32.42 25.40
N PHE A 334 -18.47 -32.89 25.12
CA PHE A 334 -18.81 -34.32 25.06
C PHE A 334 -18.87 -34.88 23.63
N TYR A 335 -17.92 -34.47 22.78
CA TYR A 335 -17.88 -34.70 21.32
C TYR A 335 -17.89 -36.21 20.94
N ASN A 336 -17.40 -37.12 21.80
CA ASN A 336 -17.37 -38.57 21.58
C ASN A 336 -18.46 -39.32 22.34
N ASN A 337 -19.54 -38.65 22.73
CA ASN A 337 -20.62 -39.23 23.57
C ASN A 337 -20.13 -39.77 24.91
N GLN A 338 -18.97 -39.35 25.39
CA GLN A 338 -18.46 -39.71 26.71
C GLN A 338 -19.19 -38.89 27.78
N ASN A 339 -19.40 -39.53 28.97
CA ASN A 339 -20.07 -38.86 30.09
C ASN A 339 -19.09 -38.05 30.97
N GLN A 340 -17.80 -38.18 30.75
CA GLN A 340 -16.79 -37.53 31.56
C GLN A 340 -15.56 -37.18 30.71
N ILE A 341 -15.00 -36.00 30.92
CA ILE A 341 -13.82 -35.52 30.23
C ILE A 341 -12.94 -34.70 31.17
N ASP A 342 -11.63 -34.86 31.06
CA ASP A 342 -10.65 -34.01 31.73
C ASP A 342 -10.01 -33.04 30.73
N LEU A 343 -10.32 -31.76 30.88
CA LEU A 343 -9.81 -30.68 29.99
C LEU A 343 -8.32 -30.39 30.23
N ALA A 344 -7.73 -30.83 31.34
CA ALA A 344 -6.32 -30.67 31.62
C ALA A 344 -5.44 -31.66 30.83
N ASN A 345 -6.02 -32.71 30.29
CA ASN A 345 -5.30 -33.70 29.49
C ASN A 345 -5.09 -33.19 28.05
N SER A 346 -3.87 -33.35 27.53
CA SER A 346 -3.55 -33.01 26.14
C SER A 346 -4.14 -34.03 25.18
N ASN A 347 -4.97 -33.56 24.23
CA ASN A 347 -5.59 -34.35 23.18
C ASN A 347 -5.88 -33.49 21.95
N THR A 348 -5.27 -33.80 20.81
CA THR A 348 -5.37 -33.02 19.57
C THR A 348 -6.82 -32.93 19.05
N THR A 349 -7.60 -34.00 19.17
CA THR A 349 -9.02 -34.02 18.77
C THR A 349 -9.84 -33.07 19.64
N LEU A 350 -9.63 -33.12 20.96
CA LEU A 350 -10.26 -32.18 21.90
C LEU A 350 -9.83 -30.73 21.61
N GLY A 351 -8.54 -30.52 21.32
CA GLY A 351 -8.02 -29.21 20.96
C GLY A 351 -8.73 -28.59 19.75
N LYS A 352 -8.97 -29.39 18.72
CA LYS A 352 -9.74 -29.01 17.54
C LYS A 352 -11.19 -28.69 17.87
N GLU A 353 -11.88 -29.57 18.60
CA GLU A 353 -13.28 -29.35 18.98
C GLU A 353 -13.46 -28.07 19.83
N LEU A 354 -12.53 -27.81 20.76
CA LEU A 354 -12.53 -26.58 21.56
C LEU A 354 -12.31 -25.35 20.69
N TYR A 355 -11.34 -25.39 19.75
CA TYR A 355 -11.03 -24.26 18.87
C TYR A 355 -12.21 -23.91 17.96
N ASP A 356 -12.76 -24.91 17.28
CA ASP A 356 -13.92 -24.73 16.39
C ASP A 356 -15.19 -24.36 17.17
N GLY A 357 -15.36 -24.97 18.37
CA GLY A 357 -16.48 -24.69 19.26
C GLY A 357 -16.48 -23.23 19.75
N PHE A 358 -15.36 -22.73 20.21
CA PHE A 358 -15.24 -21.31 20.64
C PHE A 358 -15.58 -20.35 19.52
N ALA A 359 -15.07 -20.59 18.31
CA ALA A 359 -15.38 -19.78 17.15
C ALA A 359 -16.88 -19.79 16.82
N ARG A 360 -17.51 -20.96 16.87
CA ARG A 360 -18.97 -21.11 16.61
C ARG A 360 -19.82 -20.46 17.70
N ILE A 361 -19.44 -20.58 18.97
CA ILE A 361 -20.16 -19.93 20.08
C ILE A 361 -20.06 -18.40 19.95
N ALA A 362 -18.89 -17.86 19.55
CA ALA A 362 -18.75 -16.43 19.28
C ALA A 362 -19.73 -15.97 18.19
N ILE A 363 -19.84 -16.71 17.09
CA ILE A 363 -20.80 -16.42 16.01
C ILE A 363 -22.26 -16.52 16.49
N ILE A 364 -22.61 -17.53 17.30
CA ILE A 364 -23.96 -17.69 17.86
C ILE A 364 -24.31 -16.49 18.73
N THR A 365 -23.40 -16.08 19.62
CA THR A 365 -23.57 -14.91 20.50
C THR A 365 -23.74 -13.63 19.71
N GLU A 366 -22.92 -13.40 18.68
CA GLU A 366 -23.02 -12.23 17.81
C GLU A 366 -24.34 -12.21 17.03
N ASN A 367 -24.76 -13.35 16.47
CA ASN A 367 -25.98 -13.47 15.67
C ASN A 367 -27.26 -13.23 16.50
N LYS A 368 -27.23 -13.45 17.82
CA LYS A 368 -28.33 -13.18 18.73
C LYS A 368 -28.72 -11.70 18.76
N PHE A 369 -27.72 -10.82 18.51
CA PHE A 369 -27.91 -9.36 18.49
C PHE A 369 -28.03 -8.79 17.07
N GLN A 370 -28.69 -9.52 16.19
CA GLN A 370 -29.00 -9.08 14.82
C GLN A 370 -30.52 -8.85 14.65
N LYS A 371 -30.89 -8.32 13.49
CA LYS A 371 -32.27 -8.00 13.09
C LYS A 371 -32.95 -7.04 14.10
N GLU A 372 -34.01 -7.47 14.76
CA GLU A 372 -34.79 -6.65 15.70
C GLU A 372 -34.05 -6.31 17.01
N LYS A 373 -33.08 -7.14 17.40
CA LYS A 373 -32.24 -6.95 18.60
C LYS A 373 -30.90 -6.30 18.30
N LYS A 374 -30.79 -5.52 17.20
CA LYS A 374 -29.56 -4.85 16.81
C LYS A 374 -29.05 -3.94 17.92
N LEU A 375 -27.77 -4.08 18.25
CA LEU A 375 -27.10 -3.20 19.22
C LEU A 375 -26.68 -1.87 18.60
N TYR A 376 -26.41 -1.87 17.29
CA TYR A 376 -25.93 -0.73 16.55
C TYR A 376 -26.73 -0.52 15.26
N ASN A 377 -27.07 0.71 14.97
CA ASN A 377 -27.52 1.14 13.65
C ASN A 377 -26.29 1.33 12.79
N HIS A 378 -25.97 0.32 12.00
CA HIS A 378 -24.92 0.43 11.01
C HIS A 378 -25.44 1.23 9.82
N ASN A 379 -24.99 2.47 9.68
CA ASN A 379 -25.09 3.17 8.42
C ASN A 379 -24.02 2.61 7.44
N HIS A 380 -24.09 1.27 7.23
CA HIS A 380 -23.13 0.54 6.37
C HIS A 380 -22.99 1.22 4.99
N GLY A 381 -24.10 1.68 4.41
CA GLY A 381 -24.07 2.42 3.16
C GLY A 381 -23.26 3.72 3.23
N LEU A 382 -23.36 4.48 4.32
CA LEU A 382 -22.56 5.70 4.51
C LEU A 382 -21.08 5.37 4.73
N LEU A 383 -20.77 4.34 5.50
CA LEU A 383 -19.38 3.89 5.72
C LEU A 383 -18.72 3.50 4.40
N VAL A 384 -19.38 2.68 3.60
CA VAL A 384 -18.88 2.27 2.27
C VAL A 384 -18.77 3.48 1.34
N LEU A 385 -19.78 4.37 1.33
CA LEU A 385 -19.77 5.57 0.50
C LEU A 385 -18.56 6.48 0.80
N PHE A 386 -18.32 6.81 2.07
CA PHE A 386 -17.18 7.65 2.44
C PHE A 386 -15.84 6.97 2.20
N SER A 387 -15.76 5.66 2.41
CA SER A 387 -14.55 4.88 2.09
C SER A 387 -14.25 4.91 0.59
N LEU A 388 -15.27 4.78 -0.27
CA LEU A 388 -15.14 4.90 -1.72
C LEU A 388 -14.75 6.32 -2.16
N ILE A 389 -15.35 7.36 -1.54
CA ILE A 389 -15.01 8.77 -1.84
C ILE A 389 -13.54 9.03 -1.53
N ILE A 390 -13.04 8.60 -0.38
CA ILE A 390 -11.63 8.76 -0.03
C ILE A 390 -10.72 8.01 -0.98
N SER A 391 -11.06 6.77 -1.30
CA SER A 391 -10.31 5.94 -2.23
C SER A 391 -10.19 6.60 -3.60
N LEU A 392 -11.32 7.08 -4.13
CA LEU A 392 -11.36 7.82 -5.40
C LEU A 392 -10.52 9.10 -5.34
N LEU A 393 -10.63 9.84 -4.23
CA LEU A 393 -9.88 11.09 -4.04
C LEU A 393 -8.37 10.84 -3.99
N GLN A 394 -7.92 9.77 -3.32
CA GLN A 394 -6.51 9.39 -3.26
C GLN A 394 -5.98 8.96 -4.64
N ILE A 395 -6.75 8.17 -5.39
CA ILE A 395 -6.37 7.74 -6.75
C ILE A 395 -6.29 8.94 -7.68
N THR A 396 -7.29 9.83 -7.68
CA THR A 396 -7.31 11.02 -8.56
C THR A 396 -6.19 11.99 -8.20
N TYR A 397 -5.88 12.17 -6.91
CA TYR A 397 -4.74 12.98 -6.49
C TYR A 397 -3.41 12.39 -6.97
N LEU A 398 -3.21 11.09 -6.88
CA LEU A 398 -2.00 10.44 -7.35
C LEU A 398 -1.84 10.59 -8.87
N ILE A 399 -2.92 10.41 -9.65
CA ILE A 399 -2.95 10.66 -11.09
C ILE A 399 -2.56 12.12 -11.38
N PHE A 400 -3.14 13.07 -10.64
CA PHE A 400 -2.82 14.48 -10.79
C PHE A 400 -1.36 14.78 -10.44
N ALA A 401 -0.85 14.25 -9.32
CA ALA A 401 0.53 14.44 -8.88
C ALA A 401 1.54 13.89 -9.91
N THR A 402 1.23 12.74 -10.53
CA THR A 402 2.07 12.19 -11.61
C THR A 402 1.98 13.01 -12.89
N TYR A 403 0.79 13.47 -13.26
CA TYR A 403 0.58 14.32 -14.42
C TYR A 403 1.30 15.67 -14.29
N SER A 404 1.22 16.32 -13.14
CA SER A 404 1.88 17.61 -12.89
C SER A 404 3.40 17.55 -13.01
N VAL A 405 3.98 16.36 -12.84
CA VAL A 405 5.43 16.14 -12.95
C VAL A 405 5.85 15.74 -14.35
N SER A 406 5.05 14.93 -15.05
CA SER A 406 5.44 14.33 -16.34
C SER A 406 4.87 15.02 -17.56
N ASN A 407 3.85 15.89 -17.41
CA ASN A 407 3.02 16.45 -18.49
C ASN A 407 2.50 15.42 -19.51
N SER A 408 2.56 14.13 -19.18
CA SER A 408 2.05 13.05 -20.02
C SER A 408 0.91 12.33 -19.32
N LEU A 409 -0.25 12.24 -19.96
CA LEU A 409 -1.40 11.45 -19.49
C LEU A 409 -1.15 9.95 -19.62
N PHE A 410 -0.11 9.54 -20.33
CA PHE A 410 0.24 8.14 -20.55
C PHE A 410 1.43 7.77 -19.68
N PHE A 411 1.10 7.09 -18.63
CA PHE A 411 1.95 6.43 -17.67
C PHE A 411 2.97 5.50 -18.34
N SER A 412 4.21 5.54 -17.86
CA SER A 412 5.11 4.41 -18.03
C SER A 412 4.35 3.12 -17.73
N ASN A 413 4.62 2.03 -18.46
CA ASN A 413 3.94 0.73 -18.47
C ASN A 413 3.73 0.02 -17.11
N ASP A 414 3.80 0.70 -15.98
CA ASP A 414 3.67 0.11 -14.65
C ASP A 414 2.20 0.05 -14.19
N TRP A 415 1.36 -0.64 -14.97
CA TRP A 415 0.01 -1.02 -14.55
C TRP A 415 -0.01 -1.73 -13.19
N SER A 416 1.11 -2.37 -12.83
CA SER A 416 1.30 -3.01 -11.53
C SER A 416 1.14 -2.05 -10.36
N LEU A 417 1.58 -0.80 -10.47
CA LEU A 417 1.47 0.21 -9.41
C LEU A 417 0.01 0.63 -9.18
N TYR A 418 -0.75 0.85 -10.25
CA TYR A 418 -2.19 1.18 -10.13
C TYR A 418 -2.97 0.02 -9.53
N LEU A 419 -2.61 -1.21 -9.89
CA LEU A 419 -3.19 -2.41 -9.29
C LEU A 419 -2.87 -2.48 -7.77
N ILE A 420 -1.64 -2.18 -7.37
CA ILE A 420 -1.23 -2.12 -5.96
C ILE A 420 -2.01 -1.04 -5.21
N ILE A 421 -2.18 0.15 -5.77
CA ILE A 421 -2.96 1.23 -5.17
C ILE A 421 -4.43 0.85 -5.06
N PHE A 422 -4.99 0.22 -6.09
CA PHE A 422 -6.37 -0.26 -6.07
C PHE A 422 -6.59 -1.34 -5.00
N ILE A 423 -5.69 -2.33 -4.92
CA ILE A 423 -5.72 -3.37 -3.88
C ILE A 423 -5.56 -2.75 -2.49
N TYR A 424 -4.63 -1.80 -2.32
CA TYR A 424 -4.43 -1.07 -1.07
C TYR A 424 -5.72 -0.36 -0.63
N ASN A 425 -6.42 0.33 -1.54
CA ASN A 425 -7.66 1.03 -1.22
C ASN A 425 -8.80 0.06 -0.86
N ILE A 426 -8.91 -1.09 -1.54
CA ILE A 426 -9.87 -2.13 -1.16
C ILE A 426 -9.57 -2.68 0.24
N LEU A 427 -8.30 -2.95 0.54
CA LEU A 427 -7.88 -3.40 1.87
C LEU A 427 -8.18 -2.35 2.94
N LEU A 428 -7.96 -1.06 2.64
CA LEU A 428 -8.29 0.04 3.55
C LEU A 428 -9.79 0.09 3.85
N VAL A 429 -10.65 0.00 2.83
CA VAL A 429 -12.11 -0.06 3.02
C VAL A 429 -12.51 -1.24 3.90
N PHE A 430 -11.95 -2.42 3.64
CA PHE A 430 -12.22 -3.63 4.43
C PHE A 430 -11.75 -3.51 5.89
N ILE A 431 -10.56 -2.92 6.11
CA ILE A 431 -10.02 -2.65 7.45
C ILE A 431 -10.92 -1.64 8.19
N LEU A 432 -11.37 -0.58 7.52
CA LEU A 432 -12.24 0.45 8.09
C LEU A 432 -13.60 -0.15 8.50
N GLU A 433 -14.18 -1.00 7.67
CA GLU A 433 -15.43 -1.70 7.96
C GLU A 433 -15.30 -2.63 9.18
N LYS A 434 -14.26 -3.46 9.21
CA LYS A 434 -14.04 -4.42 10.29
C LYS A 434 -13.66 -3.73 11.62
N SER A 435 -12.96 -2.62 11.55
CA SER A 435 -12.52 -1.82 12.70
C SER A 435 -13.66 -1.15 13.42
N TYR A 436 -14.76 -0.86 12.73
CA TYR A 436 -15.95 -0.26 13.33
C TYR A 436 -16.49 -1.09 14.51
N LEU A 437 -16.58 -2.40 14.36
CA LEU A 437 -17.06 -3.31 15.41
C LEU A 437 -16.10 -3.39 16.61
N THR A 438 -14.78 -3.26 16.34
CA THR A 438 -13.76 -3.37 17.39
C THR A 438 -13.55 -2.06 18.16
N LEU A 439 -13.83 -0.91 17.55
CA LEU A 439 -13.58 0.40 18.16
C LEU A 439 -14.56 0.78 19.29
N LYS A 440 -15.78 0.26 19.26
CA LYS A 440 -16.77 0.47 20.32
C LYS A 440 -16.61 -0.50 21.51
N GLY A 441 -15.63 -1.41 21.43
CA GLY A 441 -15.20 -2.33 22.48
C GLY A 441 -13.94 -1.87 23.24
N LYS A 442 -13.06 -2.79 23.60
CA LYS A 442 -11.88 -2.61 24.46
C LYS A 442 -10.79 -1.68 23.89
N THR A 443 -10.06 -1.01 24.79
CA THR A 443 -8.97 -0.06 24.53
C THR A 443 -7.82 -0.58 23.67
N ASN A 444 -7.50 -1.87 23.71
CA ASN A 444 -6.38 -2.46 22.94
C ASN A 444 -6.62 -2.52 21.44
N SER A 445 -7.87 -2.63 21.00
CA SER A 445 -8.22 -2.65 19.58
C SER A 445 -8.15 -1.24 18.93
N LYS A 446 -8.37 -0.18 19.73
CA LYS A 446 -8.28 1.21 19.25
C LYS A 446 -6.87 1.58 18.83
N PHE A 447 -5.86 1.20 19.61
CA PHE A 447 -4.46 1.46 19.28
C PHE A 447 -4.06 0.76 17.98
N GLY A 448 -4.42 -0.52 17.83
CA GLY A 448 -4.14 -1.28 16.61
C GLY A 448 -4.76 -0.64 15.36
N PHE A 449 -6.00 -0.15 15.45
CA PHE A 449 -6.66 0.55 14.36
C PHE A 449 -5.96 1.87 14.00
N ILE A 450 -5.72 2.74 14.98
CA ILE A 450 -5.03 4.02 14.77
C ILE A 450 -3.65 3.77 14.13
N PHE A 451 -2.91 2.79 14.62
CA PHE A 451 -1.60 2.40 14.08
C PHE A 451 -1.70 1.92 12.63
N THR A 452 -2.69 1.10 12.29
CA THR A 452 -2.91 0.62 10.91
C THR A 452 -3.23 1.77 9.96
N VAL A 453 -4.12 2.70 10.36
CA VAL A 453 -4.45 3.87 9.54
C VAL A 453 -3.24 4.80 9.37
N PHE A 454 -2.43 4.96 10.41
CA PHE A 454 -1.21 5.77 10.34
C PHE A 454 -0.18 5.15 9.39
N ILE A 455 0.06 3.83 9.47
CA ILE A 455 0.93 3.12 8.52
C ILE A 455 0.40 3.26 7.10
N SER A 456 -0.93 3.17 6.90
CA SER A 456 -1.51 3.36 5.58
C SER A 456 -1.21 4.73 4.99
N GLY A 457 -1.21 5.78 5.81
CA GLY A 457 -0.80 7.13 5.39
C GLY A 457 0.68 7.20 4.97
N ILE A 458 1.57 6.55 5.71
CA ILE A 458 3.01 6.46 5.38
C ILE A 458 3.20 5.72 4.05
N VAL A 459 2.51 4.60 3.86
CA VAL A 459 2.56 3.83 2.59
C VAL A 459 2.07 4.69 1.43
N TYR A 460 1.00 5.47 1.63
CA TYR A 460 0.49 6.37 0.60
C TYR A 460 1.49 7.48 0.24
N LEU A 461 2.14 8.11 1.23
CA LEU A 461 3.23 9.08 0.99
C LEU A 461 4.41 8.45 0.26
N TYR A 462 4.76 7.21 0.60
CA TYR A 462 5.81 6.48 -0.11
C TYR A 462 5.43 6.22 -1.58
N LEU A 463 4.16 5.91 -1.86
CA LEU A 463 3.67 5.76 -3.24
C LEU A 463 3.75 7.07 -4.02
N ILE A 464 3.36 8.21 -3.40
CA ILE A 464 3.53 9.54 -4.01
C ILE A 464 5.02 9.80 -4.32
N TYR A 465 5.91 9.57 -3.35
CA TYR A 465 7.36 9.71 -3.54
C TYR A 465 7.88 8.81 -4.67
N TYR A 466 7.47 7.56 -4.71
CA TYR A 466 7.90 6.60 -5.73
C TYR A 466 7.45 7.01 -7.13
N MET A 467 6.22 7.50 -7.26
CA MET A 467 5.68 7.97 -8.54
C MET A 467 6.32 9.28 -9.01
N GLN A 468 6.77 10.12 -8.08
CA GLN A 468 7.47 11.39 -8.37
C GLN A 468 8.99 11.23 -8.50
N LYS A 469 9.53 10.02 -8.45
CA LYS A 469 10.97 9.67 -8.33
C LYS A 469 11.92 10.34 -9.33
N SER A 470 11.42 10.99 -10.38
CA SER A 470 12.20 11.81 -11.31
C SER A 470 12.29 13.29 -10.92
N VAL A 471 11.54 13.75 -9.91
CA VAL A 471 11.51 15.16 -9.47
C VAL A 471 11.47 15.23 -7.96
N LEU A 472 12.50 15.75 -7.38
CA LEU A 472 12.70 15.99 -5.96
C LEU A 472 11.48 16.55 -5.21
N SER A 473 11.27 15.99 -4.03
CA SER A 473 10.54 16.49 -2.87
C SER A 473 9.03 16.30 -2.86
N ILE A 474 8.59 15.44 -1.90
CA ILE A 474 7.24 15.49 -1.36
C ILE A 474 6.95 16.94 -0.98
N SER A 475 5.95 17.54 -1.61
CA SER A 475 5.56 18.91 -1.29
C SER A 475 4.83 18.96 0.06
N ILE A 476 4.81 20.13 0.71
CA ILE A 476 4.03 20.34 1.92
C ILE A 476 2.53 20.03 1.69
N PHE A 477 2.05 20.24 0.45
CA PHE A 477 0.67 19.95 0.07
C PHE A 477 0.35 18.45 0.01
N ASP A 478 1.31 17.61 -0.42
CA ASP A 478 1.18 16.13 -0.40
C ASP A 478 1.02 15.63 1.03
N ILE A 479 1.81 16.19 1.95
CA ILE A 479 1.74 15.87 3.38
C ILE A 479 0.39 16.31 3.96
N LEU A 480 -0.03 17.54 3.72
CA LEU A 480 -1.31 18.08 4.22
C LEU A 480 -2.49 17.27 3.70
N PHE A 481 -2.53 16.96 2.40
CA PHE A 481 -3.58 16.12 1.81
C PHE A 481 -3.64 14.74 2.46
N THR A 482 -2.49 14.09 2.63
CA THR A 482 -2.41 12.76 3.26
C THR A 482 -2.88 12.80 4.71
N VAL A 483 -2.49 13.83 5.48
CA VAL A 483 -2.93 14.00 6.87
C VAL A 483 -4.46 14.15 6.94
N ILE A 484 -5.06 14.93 6.05
CA ILE A 484 -6.52 15.07 5.99
C ILE A 484 -7.18 13.72 5.66
N CYS A 485 -6.67 12.96 4.70
CA CYS A 485 -7.17 11.63 4.36
C CYS A 485 -7.05 10.64 5.55
N VAL A 486 -5.96 10.69 6.32
CA VAL A 486 -5.79 9.89 7.54
C VAL A 486 -6.85 10.29 8.58
N ILE A 487 -7.07 11.58 8.82
CA ILE A 487 -8.10 12.06 9.76
C ILE A 487 -9.49 11.58 9.34
N ILE A 488 -9.86 11.70 8.06
CA ILE A 488 -11.13 11.22 7.54
C ILE A 488 -11.25 9.70 7.75
N SER A 489 -10.20 8.93 7.44
CA SER A 489 -10.17 7.47 7.63
C SER A 489 -10.36 7.06 9.09
N LEU A 490 -9.82 7.84 10.03
CA LEU A 490 -10.03 7.63 11.48
C LEU A 490 -11.46 7.93 11.93
N LEU A 491 -12.16 8.84 11.25
CA LEU A 491 -13.52 9.25 11.62
C LEU A 491 -14.62 8.36 11.00
N ILE A 492 -14.38 7.76 9.84
CA ILE A 492 -15.37 6.91 9.14
C ILE A 492 -15.99 5.83 10.05
N PRO A 493 -15.23 5.07 10.86
CA PRO A 493 -15.79 4.05 11.74
C PRO A 493 -16.76 4.60 12.80
N TYR A 494 -16.68 5.89 13.12
CA TYR A 494 -17.57 6.51 14.11
C TYR A 494 -18.92 6.97 13.54
N LEU A 495 -19.23 6.67 12.28
CA LEU A 495 -20.52 6.98 11.66
C LEU A 495 -21.68 6.10 12.13
N GLY A 496 -21.40 5.02 12.86
CA GLY A 496 -22.43 4.17 13.43
C GLY A 496 -22.87 4.64 14.80
N GLN A 497 -24.15 4.55 15.09
CA GLN A 497 -24.78 4.90 16.35
C GLN A 497 -25.30 3.65 17.05
N ARG A 498 -25.21 3.61 18.39
CA ARG A 498 -25.83 2.56 19.18
C ARG A 498 -27.35 2.74 19.14
N THR A 499 -28.09 1.61 19.07
CA THR A 499 -29.56 1.66 19.14
C THR A 499 -30.05 1.97 20.57
N GLU A 500 -31.26 2.45 20.70
CA GLU A 500 -31.89 2.65 22.02
C GLU A 500 -31.95 1.32 22.81
N TYR A 501 -32.27 0.22 22.13
CA TYR A 501 -32.21 -1.13 22.70
C TYR A 501 -30.80 -1.47 23.20
N GLY A 502 -29.78 -1.23 22.36
CA GLY A 502 -28.38 -1.48 22.73
C GLY A 502 -27.93 -0.63 23.91
N ASN A 503 -28.35 0.64 23.98
CA ASN A 503 -28.03 1.53 25.10
C ASN A 503 -28.68 1.09 26.41
N LYS A 504 -29.97 0.76 26.40
CA LYS A 504 -30.70 0.25 27.57
C LYS A 504 -30.09 -1.07 28.08
N LEU A 505 -29.78 -1.98 27.16
CA LEU A 505 -29.21 -3.28 27.51
C LEU A 505 -27.81 -3.13 28.08
N LEU A 506 -26.96 -2.32 27.46
CA LEU A 506 -25.60 -2.07 27.96
C LEU A 506 -25.63 -1.32 29.30
N GLY A 507 -26.61 -0.44 29.54
CA GLY A 507 -26.82 0.22 30.84
C GLY A 507 -27.09 -0.79 31.96
N LYS A 508 -27.90 -1.84 31.70
CA LYS A 508 -28.15 -2.93 32.65
C LYS A 508 -26.89 -3.77 32.88
N VAL A 509 -26.16 -4.11 31.79
CA VAL A 509 -24.92 -4.92 31.88
C VAL A 509 -23.82 -4.16 32.63
N LYS A 510 -23.66 -2.87 32.38
CA LYS A 510 -22.72 -2.02 33.14
C LYS A 510 -23.14 -1.89 34.60
N GLY A 511 -24.44 -1.72 34.85
CA GLY A 511 -24.98 -1.68 36.21
C GLY A 511 -24.73 -2.99 36.98
N LEU A 512 -24.82 -4.15 36.31
CA LEU A 512 -24.47 -5.44 36.89
C LEU A 512 -22.95 -5.56 37.17
N HIS A 513 -22.12 -5.09 36.26
CA HIS A 513 -20.67 -5.04 36.48
C HIS A 513 -20.33 -4.12 37.66
N THR A 514 -20.95 -2.94 37.75
CA THR A 514 -20.81 -1.98 38.86
C THR A 514 -21.29 -2.59 40.17
N PHE A 515 -22.40 -3.33 40.16
CA PHE A 515 -22.88 -4.08 41.32
C PHE A 515 -21.82 -5.08 41.83
N ILE A 516 -21.29 -5.97 40.97
CA ILE A 516 -20.26 -6.95 41.34
C ILE A 516 -18.98 -6.27 41.84
N THR A 517 -18.66 -5.11 41.24
CA THR A 517 -17.42 -4.40 41.56
C THR A 517 -17.45 -3.65 42.89
N TYR A 518 -18.58 -3.03 43.22
CA TYR A 518 -18.68 -2.09 44.35
C TYR A 518 -19.57 -2.53 45.50
N THR A 519 -20.22 -3.72 45.40
CA THR A 519 -20.96 -4.28 46.52
C THR A 519 -20.05 -4.52 47.72
N LYS A 520 -20.51 -4.08 48.89
CA LYS A 520 -19.81 -4.28 50.16
C LYS A 520 -20.46 -5.38 50.98
N GLU A 521 -19.69 -5.99 51.88
CA GLU A 521 -20.09 -7.11 52.69
C GLU A 521 -21.26 -6.74 53.65
N ASP A 522 -21.31 -5.52 54.16
CA ASP A 522 -22.37 -5.01 55.03
C ASP A 522 -23.77 -5.04 54.38
N LYS A 523 -23.83 -4.88 53.05
CA LYS A 523 -25.08 -4.96 52.27
C LYS A 523 -25.43 -6.36 51.77
N LEU A 524 -24.49 -7.27 51.86
CA LEU A 524 -24.63 -8.62 51.28
C LEU A 524 -25.79 -9.39 51.93
N LYS A 525 -25.95 -9.29 53.23
CA LYS A 525 -27.04 -9.96 53.94
C LYS A 525 -28.41 -9.58 53.40
N MET A 526 -28.65 -8.27 53.20
CA MET A 526 -29.90 -7.78 52.60
C MET A 526 -30.14 -8.31 51.18
N TYR A 527 -29.10 -8.50 50.42
CA TYR A 527 -29.25 -9.06 49.05
C TYR A 527 -29.51 -10.59 49.11
N LEU A 528 -28.92 -11.31 50.07
CA LEU A 528 -29.12 -12.73 50.24
C LEU A 528 -30.53 -13.04 50.79
N ASP A 529 -31.09 -12.14 51.62
CA ASP A 529 -32.49 -12.23 52.06
C ASP A 529 -33.48 -12.14 50.88
N GLN A 530 -33.10 -11.38 49.81
CA GLN A 530 -33.91 -11.27 48.60
C GLN A 530 -33.65 -12.40 47.59
N ASN A 531 -32.41 -12.89 47.50
CA ASN A 531 -32.03 -14.01 46.65
C ASN A 531 -30.97 -14.89 47.35
N PRO A 532 -31.37 -15.99 48.01
CA PRO A 532 -30.45 -16.90 48.68
C PRO A 532 -29.42 -17.53 47.74
N ASN A 533 -29.76 -17.66 46.45
CA ASN A 533 -28.87 -18.23 45.44
C ASN A 533 -27.98 -17.19 44.71
N LEU A 534 -27.97 -15.96 45.20
CA LEU A 534 -27.29 -14.83 44.54
C LEU A 534 -25.84 -15.12 44.19
N PHE A 535 -25.12 -15.83 45.05
CA PHE A 535 -23.72 -16.21 44.81
C PHE A 535 -23.58 -16.99 43.50
N PHE A 536 -24.37 -18.06 43.36
CA PHE A 536 -24.32 -18.97 42.21
C PHE A 536 -24.89 -18.36 40.95
N ASP A 537 -25.96 -17.57 41.05
CA ASP A 537 -26.59 -16.90 39.93
C ASP A 537 -25.64 -15.89 39.26
N ILE A 538 -24.86 -15.18 40.06
CA ILE A 538 -23.95 -14.13 39.58
C ILE A 538 -22.56 -14.68 39.22
N LEU A 539 -22.15 -15.82 39.80
CA LEU A 539 -20.80 -16.37 39.60
C LEU A 539 -20.42 -16.56 38.12
N PRO A 540 -21.28 -17.10 37.21
CA PRO A 540 -20.95 -17.18 35.79
C PRO A 540 -20.63 -15.83 35.16
N VAL A 541 -21.39 -14.81 35.52
CA VAL A 541 -21.20 -13.45 35.02
C VAL A 541 -19.96 -12.81 35.63
N ALA A 542 -19.72 -12.99 36.93
CA ALA A 542 -18.51 -12.54 37.60
C ALA A 542 -17.24 -13.17 36.97
N PHE A 543 -17.33 -14.46 36.59
CA PHE A 543 -16.26 -15.12 35.86
C PHE A 543 -16.09 -14.54 34.46
N ALA A 544 -17.16 -14.32 33.72
CA ALA A 544 -17.14 -13.74 32.40
C ALA A 544 -16.51 -12.32 32.39
N PHE A 545 -16.76 -11.51 33.40
CA PHE A 545 -16.16 -10.19 33.58
C PHE A 545 -14.71 -10.21 34.13
N GLY A 546 -14.20 -11.37 34.58
CA GLY A 546 -12.89 -11.46 35.23
C GLY A 546 -12.89 -10.95 36.68
N LEU A 547 -14.04 -10.93 37.32
CA LEU A 547 -14.26 -10.44 38.68
C LEU A 547 -14.44 -11.59 39.71
N THR A 548 -14.15 -12.84 39.32
CA THR A 548 -14.36 -14.03 40.17
C THR A 548 -13.71 -13.90 41.52
N LYS A 549 -12.43 -13.53 41.58
CA LYS A 549 -11.68 -13.36 42.84
C LYS A 549 -12.35 -12.34 43.77
N LYS A 550 -12.82 -11.24 43.18
CA LYS A 550 -13.53 -10.20 43.95
C LYS A 550 -14.86 -10.69 44.49
N TRP A 551 -15.61 -11.43 43.65
CA TRP A 551 -16.87 -12.02 44.04
C TRP A 551 -16.70 -13.05 45.13
N LEU A 552 -15.71 -13.95 45.06
CA LEU A 552 -15.38 -14.92 46.09
C LEU A 552 -15.00 -14.27 47.42
N ASN A 553 -14.17 -13.22 47.37
CA ASN A 553 -13.73 -12.50 48.58
C ASN A 553 -14.90 -11.85 49.34
N LEU A 554 -15.95 -11.44 48.61
CA LEU A 554 -17.14 -10.85 49.22
C LEU A 554 -17.90 -11.86 50.07
N PHE A 555 -17.82 -13.17 49.71
CA PHE A 555 -18.50 -14.26 50.40
C PHE A 555 -17.62 -15.09 51.34
N LYS A 556 -16.36 -14.64 51.62
CA LYS A 556 -15.40 -15.42 52.41
C LYS A 556 -15.86 -15.79 53.85
N ASN A 557 -16.77 -14.97 54.40
CA ASN A 557 -17.32 -15.14 55.75
C ASN A 557 -18.67 -15.92 55.73
N TYR A 558 -19.12 -16.40 54.57
CA TYR A 558 -20.35 -17.18 54.40
C TYR A 558 -19.99 -18.61 54.06
N ASN A 559 -20.75 -19.57 54.62
CA ASN A 559 -20.58 -20.99 54.29
C ASN A 559 -21.28 -21.28 52.95
N ILE A 560 -20.53 -21.12 51.84
CA ILE A 560 -21.04 -21.29 50.47
C ILE A 560 -21.52 -22.74 50.23
N GLU A 561 -20.89 -23.73 50.86
CA GLU A 561 -21.26 -25.14 50.74
C GLU A 561 -22.63 -25.44 51.34
N GLU A 562 -23.00 -24.77 52.42
CA GLU A 562 -24.33 -24.87 53.01
C GLU A 562 -25.41 -24.11 52.24
N MET A 563 -25.02 -23.04 51.53
CA MET A 563 -25.96 -22.23 50.76
C MET A 563 -26.51 -22.94 49.52
N ASN A 564 -25.84 -23.99 49.04
CA ASN A 564 -26.26 -24.73 47.88
C ASN A 564 -26.20 -26.23 48.16
N ASN A 565 -27.35 -26.90 48.16
CA ASN A 565 -27.46 -28.36 48.11
C ASN A 565 -26.89 -28.95 46.80
N SER A 566 -25.92 -28.29 46.19
CA SER A 566 -25.48 -28.62 44.85
C SER A 566 -24.22 -29.44 44.85
N TYR A 567 -24.34 -30.60 44.26
CA TYR A 567 -23.25 -31.50 43.84
C TYR A 567 -22.32 -30.93 42.75
N LEU A 568 -22.34 -29.59 42.48
CA LEU A 568 -21.90 -29.07 41.21
C LEU A 568 -20.47 -28.59 41.18
N TYR A 569 -20.04 -27.90 42.23
CA TYR A 569 -18.66 -27.50 42.45
C TYR A 569 -18.48 -27.04 43.89
N ASN A 570 -17.33 -27.33 44.47
CA ASN A 570 -16.98 -26.91 45.81
C ASN A 570 -16.19 -25.58 45.79
N TYR A 571 -16.02 -24.98 46.96
CA TYR A 571 -15.25 -23.74 47.10
C TYR A 571 -13.81 -23.87 46.59
N SER A 572 -13.17 -25.03 46.76
CA SER A 572 -11.82 -25.31 46.27
C SER A 572 -11.74 -25.21 44.75
N THR A 573 -12.72 -25.77 44.01
CA THR A 573 -12.85 -25.70 42.57
C THR A 573 -12.98 -24.26 42.10
N ILE A 574 -13.86 -23.46 42.72
CA ILE A 574 -14.06 -22.06 42.34
C ILE A 574 -12.82 -21.22 42.64
N ASN A 575 -12.17 -21.41 43.78
CA ASN A 575 -10.96 -20.72 44.14
C ASN A 575 -9.79 -21.09 43.20
N TYR A 576 -9.67 -22.37 42.86
CA TYR A 576 -8.71 -22.83 41.85
C TYR A 576 -8.90 -22.08 40.53
N LEU A 577 -10.11 -22.02 39.99
CA LEU A 577 -10.45 -21.40 38.75
C LEU A 577 -10.30 -19.85 38.78
N SER A 578 -10.51 -19.23 39.94
CA SER A 578 -10.33 -17.79 40.10
C SER A 578 -8.89 -17.35 39.90
N ASN A 579 -7.92 -18.21 40.21
CA ASN A 579 -6.49 -17.94 40.00
C ASN A 579 -6.09 -17.98 38.52
N TYR A 580 -6.90 -18.65 37.65
CA TYR A 580 -6.66 -18.73 36.21
C TYR A 580 -7.47 -17.74 35.40
N ASN A 581 -8.13 -16.78 36.02
CA ASN A 581 -9.03 -15.81 35.39
C ASN A 581 -8.39 -15.02 34.25
N ASN A 582 -7.06 -14.79 34.30
CA ASN A 582 -6.31 -14.09 33.26
C ASN A 582 -5.61 -15.03 32.25
N ASN A 583 -5.58 -16.34 32.52
CA ASN A 583 -4.86 -17.30 31.69
C ASN A 583 -5.61 -18.64 31.56
N ILE A 584 -6.88 -18.57 31.13
CA ILE A 584 -7.75 -19.73 30.96
C ILE A 584 -7.13 -20.77 30.02
N SER A 585 -6.33 -20.34 29.08
CA SER A 585 -5.65 -21.23 28.15
C SER A 585 -4.69 -22.21 28.83
N SER A 586 -4.20 -21.92 30.04
CA SER A 586 -3.35 -22.85 30.80
C SER A 586 -4.10 -24.04 31.35
N ILE A 587 -5.44 -23.97 31.47
CA ILE A 587 -6.30 -25.05 31.90
C ILE A 587 -6.65 -25.98 30.74
N MET A 588 -6.42 -25.57 29.51
CA MET A 588 -6.78 -26.30 28.28
C MET A 588 -5.54 -26.45 27.38
N PRO A 589 -4.58 -27.29 27.73
CA PRO A 589 -3.37 -27.50 26.94
C PRO A 589 -3.67 -27.90 25.50
N SER A 590 -4.66 -28.76 25.30
CA SER A 590 -5.12 -29.24 23.98
C SER A 590 -5.50 -28.08 23.04
N TYR A 591 -6.20 -27.08 23.54
CA TYR A 591 -6.58 -25.89 22.76
C TYR A 591 -5.34 -25.09 22.31
N ASN A 592 -4.37 -24.91 23.20
CA ASN A 592 -3.16 -24.15 22.90
C ASN A 592 -2.26 -24.86 21.89
N GLU A 593 -2.10 -26.17 22.04
CA GLU A 593 -1.35 -27.01 21.10
C GLU A 593 -1.95 -26.89 19.70
N TYR A 594 -3.24 -27.12 19.56
CA TYR A 594 -3.93 -27.02 18.27
C TYR A 594 -3.84 -25.62 17.66
N LYS A 595 -4.05 -24.58 18.46
CA LYS A 595 -3.88 -23.17 18.02
C LYS A 595 -2.47 -22.88 17.54
N SER A 596 -1.44 -23.44 18.20
CA SER A 596 -0.04 -23.26 17.79
C SER A 596 0.29 -24.00 16.50
N GLU A 597 -0.31 -25.17 16.26
CA GLU A 597 -0.16 -25.93 15.01
C GLU A 597 -0.74 -25.18 13.82
N ILE A 598 -1.95 -24.62 13.95
CA ILE A 598 -2.55 -23.79 12.90
C ILE A 598 -1.69 -22.56 12.59
N SER A 599 -1.15 -21.89 13.62
CA SER A 599 -0.31 -20.71 13.41
C SER A 599 1.03 -21.06 12.74
N ARG A 600 1.58 -22.25 12.99
CA ARG A 600 2.80 -22.74 12.29
C ARG A 600 2.51 -23.13 10.85
N SER A 601 1.38 -23.79 10.57
CA SER A 601 1.00 -24.18 9.21
C SER A 601 0.69 -22.99 8.30
N SER A 602 0.22 -21.86 8.86
CA SER A 602 -0.04 -20.64 8.12
C SER A 602 1.22 -19.78 7.85
N SER A 603 2.35 -20.05 8.54
CA SER A 603 3.61 -19.33 8.37
C SER A 603 4.61 -19.99 7.40
N SER A 604 4.31 -21.18 6.85
CA SER A 604 5.18 -21.94 5.94
C SER A 604 4.94 -21.67 4.43
N GLY A 605 4.30 -20.57 4.07
CA GLY A 605 4.16 -20.09 2.70
C GLY A 605 5.36 -19.24 2.27
N GLY A 606 6.27 -19.86 1.53
CA GLY A 606 7.58 -19.47 1.06
C GLY A 606 7.81 -18.02 0.65
N SER A 607 8.93 -17.50 1.12
CA SER A 607 9.64 -16.37 0.53
C SER A 607 10.66 -16.93 -0.47
N SER A 608 10.42 -16.77 -1.76
CA SER A 608 11.45 -16.88 -2.79
C SER A 608 11.81 -15.47 -3.24
N GLY A 609 12.99 -15.01 -2.83
CA GLY A 609 13.59 -13.77 -3.28
C GLY A 609 14.02 -13.88 -4.74
N TYR A 610 13.80 -12.81 -5.50
CA TYR A 610 14.51 -12.54 -6.73
C TYR A 610 15.24 -11.21 -6.62
N SER A 611 16.55 -11.29 -6.55
CA SER A 611 17.47 -10.20 -6.78
C SER A 611 17.58 -9.97 -8.30
N GLY A 612 17.18 -8.82 -8.76
CA GLY A 612 17.35 -8.36 -10.14
C GLY A 612 18.23 -7.12 -10.20
N PHE A 613 19.29 -7.22 -10.92
CA PHE A 613 20.39 -6.28 -11.11
C PHE A 613 19.96 -4.95 -11.73
N GLY A 614 20.59 -3.89 -11.23
CA GLY A 614 20.57 -2.56 -11.81
C GLY A 614 21.37 -2.50 -13.12
N GLY A 615 20.99 -1.62 -13.99
CA GLY A 615 21.69 -1.27 -15.21
C GLY A 615 21.60 0.22 -15.45
N GLY A 616 22.77 0.82 -15.51
CA GLY A 616 23.08 2.22 -15.56
C GLY A 616 22.40 3.01 -16.67
N GLY A 617 22.18 4.28 -16.35
CA GLY A 617 21.65 5.26 -17.25
C GLY A 617 22.65 5.73 -18.30
N PHE A 618 22.11 6.26 -19.39
CA PHE A 618 22.89 7.07 -20.31
C PHE A 618 22.05 8.25 -20.80
N GLY A 619 22.68 9.40 -20.77
CA GLY A 619 22.14 10.63 -21.30
C GLY A 619 21.88 10.56 -22.79
N GLY A 620 21.03 11.47 -23.25
CA GLY A 620 20.49 11.52 -24.58
C GLY A 620 21.47 11.11 -25.65
N SER A 621 21.31 9.92 -26.16
CA SER A 621 22.04 9.43 -27.31
C SER A 621 21.04 9.25 -28.43
N THR A 622 21.19 10.03 -29.47
CA THR A 622 20.67 9.62 -30.75
C THR A 622 21.59 8.53 -31.27
N SER A 623 21.07 7.41 -31.64
CA SER A 623 21.80 6.36 -32.37
C SER A 623 21.10 6.13 -33.69
N SER A 624 21.85 5.98 -34.75
CA SER A 624 21.30 5.61 -36.04
C SER A 624 21.88 4.27 -36.50
N GLY A 625 21.12 3.58 -37.31
CA GLY A 625 21.49 2.35 -37.97
C GLY A 625 20.82 2.25 -39.33
N SER A 626 21.38 1.50 -40.27
CA SER A 626 20.70 1.20 -41.53
C SER A 626 19.99 -0.16 -41.47
N TRP A 627 18.97 -0.33 -42.28
CA TRP A 627 18.15 -1.54 -42.35
C TRP A 627 17.85 -1.96 -43.79
#